data_8ff37752e8525fea09a53ea54f7207f5
#
_entry.id   8ff37752e8525fea09a53ea54f7207f5
#
_cell.length_a   1.000
_cell.length_b   1.000
_cell.length_c   1.000
_cell.angle_alpha   90.00
_cell.angle_beta   90.00
_cell.angle_gamma   90.00
#
_symmetry.space_group_name_H-M   'P 1'
#
loop_
_entity.id
_entity.type
_entity.pdbx_description
1 polymer ?
#
loop_
_entity_poly.entity_id
_entity_poly.type
_entity_poly.pdbx_seq_one_letter_code
_entity_poly.pdbx_strand_id
1 'polypeptide(L)'
;FNDRIRTLQVFAGCDPLSMPVAVLGDPEGITMEFDHLADDREYFRYSLEYCDARWQPSGLVDSEFLDGFNEGTVDDYAFSEATSTHYVHYSLKIPNEQIQLKLSGNYLLKVYPESEPDSIVLQCRFMVSEQTAPVHITASPITNIDYMAAHQQLEIAIDTEGAMVEDPFNDL
;
A
#
# COMPACT_ATOMS: atom_id res chain seq x y z
N PHE A 1 8.52 -11.65 -9.07
CA PHE A 1 7.32 -12.47 -8.82
C PHE A 1 7.65 -13.94 -9.06
N ASN A 2 7.22 -14.80 -8.13
CA ASN A 2 7.25 -16.24 -8.32
C ASN A 2 6.20 -16.62 -9.38
N ASP A 3 6.54 -17.56 -10.29
CA ASP A 3 5.64 -18.00 -11.38
C ASP A 3 4.35 -18.68 -10.88
N ARG A 4 4.26 -19.00 -9.60
CA ARG A 4 3.05 -19.56 -8.98
C ARG A 4 2.13 -18.52 -8.36
N ILE A 5 2.59 -17.28 -8.17
CA ILE A 5 1.76 -16.18 -7.63
C ILE A 5 1.00 -15.50 -8.77
N ARG A 6 -0.30 -15.33 -8.59
CA ARG A 6 -1.23 -14.72 -9.55
C ARG A 6 -2.14 -13.71 -8.84
N THR A 7 -2.84 -12.92 -9.65
CA THR A 7 -3.95 -12.04 -9.25
C THR A 7 -3.65 -11.12 -8.07
N LEU A 8 -2.38 -10.65 -7.93
CA LEU A 8 -2.07 -9.70 -6.88
C LEU A 8 -2.93 -8.46 -6.99
N GLN A 9 -3.67 -8.16 -5.93
CA GLN A 9 -4.43 -6.93 -5.73
C GLN A 9 -3.99 -6.28 -4.43
N VAL A 10 -3.90 -4.95 -4.42
CA VAL A 10 -3.59 -4.16 -3.23
C VAL A 10 -4.48 -2.92 -3.27
N PHE A 11 -5.27 -2.72 -2.23
CA PHE A 11 -6.26 -1.65 -2.18
C PHE A 11 -6.49 -1.16 -0.75
N ALA A 12 -7.05 0.03 -0.60
CA ALA A 12 -7.42 0.57 0.71
C ALA A 12 -8.79 0.04 1.16
N GLY A 13 -8.87 -0.37 2.42
CA GLY A 13 -10.11 -0.89 3.00
C GLY A 13 -10.62 -2.15 2.32
N CYS A 14 -11.88 -2.13 1.91
CA CYS A 14 -12.59 -3.26 1.31
C CYS A 14 -12.98 -3.03 -0.17
N ASP A 15 -12.54 -1.94 -0.80
CA ASP A 15 -12.85 -1.64 -2.20
C ASP A 15 -11.69 -1.99 -3.13
N PRO A 16 -11.76 -3.10 -3.91
CA PRO A 16 -10.70 -3.53 -4.82
C PRO A 16 -10.34 -2.52 -5.92
N LEU A 17 -11.16 -1.50 -6.13
CA LEU A 17 -10.92 -0.44 -7.11
C LEU A 17 -10.24 0.79 -6.49
N SER A 18 -10.09 0.84 -5.17
CA SER A 18 -9.42 1.94 -4.50
C SER A 18 -7.90 1.88 -4.71
N MET A 19 -7.27 3.05 -4.68
CA MET A 19 -5.81 3.10 -4.66
C MET A 19 -5.27 2.57 -3.33
N PRO A 20 -4.07 1.98 -3.30
CA PRO A 20 -3.46 1.46 -2.07
C PRO A 20 -2.88 2.61 -1.21
N VAL A 21 -3.76 3.50 -0.78
CA VAL A 21 -3.45 4.66 0.09
C VAL A 21 -4.38 4.62 1.29
N ALA A 22 -3.87 4.21 2.44
CA ALA A 22 -4.63 4.20 3.69
C ALA A 22 -4.47 5.51 4.45
N VAL A 23 -5.35 5.74 5.41
CA VAL A 23 -5.23 6.83 6.39
C VAL A 23 -4.57 6.28 7.65
N LEU A 24 -3.62 7.02 8.23
CA LEU A 24 -2.96 6.63 9.47
C LEU A 24 -4.00 6.55 10.60
N GLY A 25 -3.99 5.42 11.31
CA GLY A 25 -4.95 5.15 12.38
C GLY A 25 -6.31 4.61 11.92
N ASP A 26 -6.54 4.47 10.61
CA ASP A 26 -7.74 3.82 10.10
C ASP A 26 -7.60 2.29 10.26
N PRO A 27 -8.51 1.62 10.99
CA PRO A 27 -8.48 0.17 11.15
C PRO A 27 -8.78 -0.60 9.85
N GLU A 28 -9.39 0.04 8.84
CA GLU A 28 -9.60 -0.58 7.54
C GLU A 28 -8.32 -0.72 6.74
N GLY A 29 -7.39 0.22 6.84
CA GLY A 29 -6.02 0.15 6.34
C GLY A 29 -5.88 -0.30 4.89
N ILE A 30 -4.95 -1.23 4.64
CA ILE A 30 -4.65 -1.82 3.32
C ILE A 30 -5.00 -3.30 3.34
N THR A 31 -5.65 -3.75 2.29
CA THR A 31 -5.86 -5.17 1.99
C THR A 31 -4.97 -5.58 0.81
N MET A 32 -4.27 -6.69 0.96
CA MET A 32 -3.52 -7.35 -0.10
C MET A 32 -4.09 -8.74 -0.32
N GLU A 33 -4.39 -9.07 -1.56
CA GLU A 33 -4.89 -10.38 -1.96
C GLU A 33 -4.04 -10.96 -3.09
N PHE A 34 -3.84 -12.26 -3.06
CA PHE A 34 -3.14 -12.98 -4.13
C PHE A 34 -3.54 -14.46 -4.17
N ASP A 35 -3.36 -15.07 -5.33
CA ASP A 35 -3.56 -16.50 -5.52
C ASP A 35 -2.21 -17.20 -5.66
N HIS A 36 -2.06 -18.33 -4.96
CA HIS A 36 -0.94 -19.24 -5.13
C HIS A 36 -1.41 -20.49 -5.85
N LEU A 37 -0.84 -20.76 -7.03
CA LEU A 37 -1.14 -21.95 -7.83
C LEU A 37 -0.53 -23.19 -7.17
N ALA A 38 -1.31 -23.85 -6.35
CA ALA A 38 -0.93 -25.07 -5.61
C ALA A 38 -2.17 -25.88 -5.22
N ASP A 39 -1.98 -27.17 -4.96
CA ASP A 39 -3.02 -28.06 -4.44
C ASP A 39 -3.16 -27.93 -2.92
N ASP A 40 -2.06 -27.58 -2.24
CA ASP A 40 -1.98 -27.48 -0.78
C ASP A 40 -1.63 -26.05 -0.34
N ARG A 41 -1.97 -25.75 0.93
CA ARG A 41 -1.60 -24.49 1.58
C ARG A 41 -0.09 -24.38 1.73
N GLU A 42 0.48 -23.24 1.28
CA GLU A 42 1.82 -22.77 1.66
C GLU A 42 1.72 -21.82 2.85
N TYR A 43 2.64 -21.90 3.80
CA TYR A 43 2.70 -20.96 4.91
C TYR A 43 3.54 -19.76 4.52
N PHE A 44 2.89 -18.62 4.39
CA PHE A 44 3.55 -17.35 4.06
C PHE A 44 3.71 -16.48 5.28
N ARG A 45 4.87 -15.82 5.34
CA ARG A 45 5.15 -14.74 6.26
C ARG A 45 5.28 -13.43 5.49
N TYR A 46 5.15 -12.33 6.20
CA TYR A 46 5.33 -11.01 5.64
C TYR A 46 6.14 -10.11 6.56
N SER A 47 6.79 -9.10 5.97
CA SER A 47 7.44 -7.99 6.65
C SER A 47 7.21 -6.69 5.91
N LEU A 48 7.37 -5.57 6.62
CA LEU A 48 7.25 -4.22 6.08
C LEU A 48 8.61 -3.54 6.07
N GLU A 49 8.85 -2.73 5.06
CA GLU A 49 9.99 -1.84 4.98
C GLU A 49 9.48 -0.41 4.75
N TYR A 50 9.93 0.52 5.59
CA TYR A 50 9.59 1.92 5.44
C TYR A 50 10.53 2.57 4.42
N CYS A 51 9.96 3.27 3.44
CA CYS A 51 10.68 3.82 2.30
C CYS A 51 10.58 5.35 2.26
N ASP A 52 11.58 5.97 1.66
CA ASP A 52 11.56 7.39 1.31
C ASP A 52 10.63 7.69 0.11
N ALA A 53 10.52 8.95 -0.30
CA ALA A 53 9.72 9.37 -1.45
C ALA A 53 10.16 8.75 -2.78
N ARG A 54 11.36 8.17 -2.86
CA ARG A 54 11.90 7.47 -4.03
C ARG A 54 11.79 5.95 -3.92
N TRP A 55 11.09 5.46 -2.90
CA TRP A 55 10.94 4.03 -2.62
C TRP A 55 12.26 3.33 -2.27
N GLN A 56 13.23 4.07 -1.72
CA GLN A 56 14.44 3.50 -1.16
C GLN A 56 14.23 3.27 0.35
N PRO A 57 14.85 2.22 0.92
CA PRO A 57 14.81 2.01 2.37
C PRO A 57 15.23 3.27 3.12
N SER A 58 14.42 3.72 4.08
CA SER A 58 14.67 4.96 4.83
C SER A 58 15.80 4.83 5.85
N GLY A 59 16.13 3.58 6.25
CA GLY A 59 17.09 3.30 7.31
C GLY A 59 16.52 3.44 8.73
N LEU A 60 15.22 3.74 8.88
CA LEU A 60 14.54 3.70 10.17
C LEU A 60 14.52 2.27 10.72
N VAL A 61 14.63 2.12 12.04
CA VAL A 61 14.44 0.83 12.69
C VAL A 61 12.93 0.55 12.87
N ASP A 62 12.56 -0.72 12.91
CA ASP A 62 11.16 -1.15 12.91
C ASP A 62 10.30 -0.46 13.97
N SER A 63 10.82 -0.29 15.20
CA SER A 63 10.09 0.35 16.28
C SER A 63 9.79 1.85 16.09
N GLU A 64 10.40 2.51 15.12
CA GLU A 64 10.12 3.90 14.78
C GLU A 64 8.86 4.03 13.93
N PHE A 65 8.62 3.10 13.01
CA PHE A 65 7.47 3.17 12.08
C PHE A 65 6.37 2.14 12.35
N LEU A 66 6.63 1.12 13.20
CA LEU A 66 5.68 0.10 13.60
C LEU A 66 5.53 0.02 15.13
N ASP A 67 4.35 -0.42 15.56
CA ASP A 67 4.12 -0.98 16.89
C ASP A 67 3.80 -2.47 16.70
N GLY A 68 4.55 -3.35 17.40
CA GLY A 68 4.53 -4.79 17.21
C GLY A 68 5.83 -5.34 16.63
N PHE A 69 5.78 -6.59 16.16
CA PHE A 69 6.92 -7.24 15.50
C PHE A 69 6.80 -7.11 13.99
N ASN A 70 7.88 -6.72 13.33
CA ASN A 70 7.91 -6.61 11.85
C ASN A 70 8.03 -7.97 11.17
N GLU A 71 7.23 -8.90 11.62
CA GLU A 71 7.10 -10.23 11.04
C GLU A 71 5.75 -10.82 11.44
N GLY A 72 4.92 -11.11 10.45
CA GLY A 72 3.61 -11.71 10.67
C GLY A 72 3.34 -12.87 9.72
N THR A 73 2.24 -13.58 9.96
CA THR A 73 1.78 -14.71 9.13
C THR A 73 0.59 -14.30 8.28
N VAL A 74 0.49 -14.88 7.07
CA VAL A 74 -0.68 -14.73 6.20
C VAL A 74 -1.60 -15.91 6.49
N ASP A 75 -2.53 -15.72 7.42
CA ASP A 75 -3.37 -16.82 7.94
C ASP A 75 -4.77 -16.87 7.32
N ASP A 76 -5.22 -15.80 6.67
CA ASP A 76 -6.50 -15.80 5.95
C ASP A 76 -6.30 -16.38 4.55
N TYR A 77 -6.94 -17.54 4.31
CA TYR A 77 -6.84 -18.23 3.03
C TYR A 77 -8.11 -19.03 2.71
N ALA A 78 -8.33 -19.27 1.42
CA ALA A 78 -9.41 -20.12 0.91
C ALA A 78 -8.91 -20.99 -0.26
N PHE A 79 -9.33 -22.25 -0.31
CA PHE A 79 -9.06 -23.11 -1.46
C PHE A 79 -10.02 -22.82 -2.60
N SER A 80 -9.53 -22.91 -3.83
CA SER A 80 -10.38 -22.85 -5.02
C SER A 80 -11.34 -24.03 -5.06
N GLU A 81 -12.59 -23.77 -5.45
CA GLU A 81 -13.62 -24.80 -5.59
C GLU A 81 -14.04 -24.97 -7.06
N ALA A 82 -14.14 -26.22 -7.51
CA ALA A 82 -14.62 -26.58 -8.86
C ALA A 82 -13.88 -25.90 -10.02
N THR A 83 -12.57 -25.64 -9.85
CA THR A 83 -11.71 -25.04 -10.88
C THR A 83 -10.85 -26.09 -11.58
N SER A 84 -10.51 -25.85 -12.86
CA SER A 84 -9.61 -26.72 -13.63
C SER A 84 -8.14 -26.60 -13.22
N THR A 85 -7.77 -25.47 -12.63
CA THR A 85 -6.47 -25.22 -12.04
C THR A 85 -6.67 -24.91 -10.57
N HIS A 86 -6.03 -25.69 -9.70
CA HIS A 86 -6.15 -25.47 -8.26
C HIS A 86 -5.28 -24.30 -7.83
N TYR A 87 -5.80 -23.50 -6.91
CA TYR A 87 -5.07 -22.41 -6.27
C TYR A 87 -5.57 -22.23 -4.83
N VAL A 88 -4.75 -21.59 -4.04
CA VAL A 88 -5.12 -21.12 -2.71
C VAL A 88 -5.12 -19.60 -2.76
N HIS A 89 -6.25 -19.00 -2.44
CA HIS A 89 -6.42 -17.55 -2.30
C HIS A 89 -5.96 -17.12 -0.92
N TYR A 90 -5.17 -16.05 -0.84
CA TYR A 90 -4.68 -15.48 0.42
C TYR A 90 -5.11 -14.03 0.52
N SER A 91 -5.47 -13.62 1.73
CA SER A 91 -5.77 -12.24 2.09
C SER A 91 -4.94 -11.79 3.30
N LEU A 92 -4.44 -10.57 3.27
CA LEU A 92 -3.71 -9.94 4.36
C LEU A 92 -4.17 -8.51 4.52
N LYS A 93 -4.58 -8.15 5.74
CA LYS A 93 -4.95 -6.79 6.12
C LYS A 93 -3.87 -6.18 7.01
N ILE A 94 -3.52 -4.92 6.74
CA ILE A 94 -2.59 -4.10 7.51
C ILE A 94 -3.22 -2.72 7.75
N PRO A 95 -3.34 -2.24 9.00
CA PRO A 95 -2.87 -2.85 10.25
C PRO A 95 -3.68 -4.08 10.67
N ASN A 96 -3.11 -4.90 11.56
CA ASN A 96 -3.77 -6.04 12.17
C ASN A 96 -3.37 -6.18 13.65
N GLU A 97 -3.75 -7.26 14.33
CA GLU A 97 -3.46 -7.47 15.75
C GLU A 97 -1.96 -7.56 16.07
N GLN A 98 -1.13 -7.92 15.08
CA GLN A 98 0.32 -8.11 15.26
C GLN A 98 1.12 -6.85 14.94
N ILE A 99 0.65 -6.03 13.99
CA ILE A 99 1.37 -4.86 13.47
C ILE A 99 0.43 -3.66 13.37
N GLN A 100 0.85 -2.54 13.99
CA GLN A 100 0.21 -1.23 13.85
C GLN A 100 1.19 -0.25 13.20
N LEU A 101 0.68 0.60 12.30
CA LEU A 101 1.49 1.62 11.62
C LEU A 101 1.54 2.88 12.48
N LYS A 102 2.74 3.46 12.66
CA LYS A 102 2.97 4.66 13.48
C LYS A 102 3.23 5.92 12.65
N LEU A 103 3.71 5.76 11.43
CA LEU A 103 4.07 6.88 10.57
C LEU A 103 3.28 6.84 9.25
N SER A 104 2.98 8.01 8.74
CA SER A 104 2.60 8.19 7.33
C SER A 104 3.83 8.04 6.42
N GLY A 105 3.62 7.70 5.16
CA GLY A 105 4.70 7.55 4.18
C GLY A 105 4.55 6.33 3.29
N ASN A 106 5.66 5.89 2.72
CA ASN A 106 5.71 4.80 1.75
C ASN A 106 6.15 3.50 2.42
N TYR A 107 5.43 2.44 2.15
CA TYR A 107 5.67 1.11 2.69
C TYR A 107 5.84 0.08 1.59
N LEU A 108 6.85 -0.77 1.71
CA LEU A 108 7.05 -1.95 0.88
C LEU A 108 6.70 -3.18 1.71
N LEU A 109 5.65 -3.89 1.30
CA LEU A 109 5.26 -5.16 1.89
C LEU A 109 5.97 -6.28 1.12
N LYS A 110 6.65 -7.16 1.86
CA LYS A 110 7.35 -8.34 1.35
C LYS A 110 6.70 -9.59 1.89
N VAL A 111 6.46 -10.57 1.02
CA VAL A 111 5.91 -11.88 1.39
C VAL A 111 6.89 -12.96 0.97
N TYR A 112 7.10 -13.93 1.86
CA TYR A 112 8.03 -15.04 1.68
C TYR A 112 7.47 -16.31 2.32
N PRO A 113 7.85 -17.51 1.81
CA PRO A 113 7.49 -18.77 2.45
C PRO A 113 8.16 -18.89 3.82
N GLU A 114 7.46 -19.44 4.80
CA GLU A 114 8.05 -19.70 6.12
C GLU A 114 9.25 -20.67 6.05
N SER A 115 9.23 -21.59 5.09
CA SER A 115 10.31 -22.54 4.85
C SER A 115 11.57 -21.90 4.25
N GLU A 116 11.44 -20.73 3.58
CA GLU A 116 12.52 -20.05 2.86
C GLU A 116 12.44 -18.54 3.08
N PRO A 117 12.84 -18.01 4.25
CA PRO A 117 12.69 -16.58 4.58
C PRO A 117 13.43 -15.62 3.65
N ASP A 118 14.50 -16.06 3.02
CA ASP A 118 15.29 -15.27 2.06
C ASP A 118 14.67 -15.23 0.66
N SER A 119 13.67 -16.05 0.39
CA SER A 119 13.01 -16.15 -0.91
C SER A 119 11.75 -15.27 -0.97
N ILE A 120 11.91 -14.00 -1.33
CA ILE A 120 10.76 -13.10 -1.50
C ILE A 120 9.97 -13.53 -2.74
N VAL A 121 8.75 -14.02 -2.55
CA VAL A 121 7.86 -14.45 -3.64
C VAL A 121 6.99 -13.33 -4.18
N LEU A 122 6.73 -12.31 -3.35
CA LEU A 122 5.82 -11.21 -3.66
C LEU A 122 6.29 -9.93 -2.96
N GLN A 123 6.22 -8.82 -3.68
CA GLN A 123 6.39 -7.47 -3.11
C GLN A 123 5.29 -6.57 -3.63
N CYS A 124 4.75 -5.73 -2.77
CA CYS A 124 3.83 -4.68 -3.17
C CYS A 124 4.08 -3.39 -2.41
N ARG A 125 3.66 -2.28 -3.01
CA ARG A 125 3.80 -0.93 -2.48
C ARG A 125 2.45 -0.42 -2.04
N PHE A 126 2.43 0.28 -0.90
CA PHE A 126 1.28 1.05 -0.47
C PHE A 126 1.74 2.32 0.24
N MET A 127 0.82 3.24 0.42
CA MET A 127 1.08 4.51 1.08
C MET A 127 0.15 4.70 2.27
N VAL A 128 0.62 5.45 3.25
CA VAL A 128 -0.16 5.86 4.42
C VAL A 128 -0.15 7.39 4.50
N SER A 129 -1.33 7.98 4.59
CA SER A 129 -1.55 9.43 4.61
C SER A 129 -2.14 9.86 5.94
N GLU A 130 -1.78 11.05 6.43
CA GLU A 130 -2.37 11.64 7.64
C GLU A 130 -3.56 12.58 7.36
N GLN A 131 -3.79 12.94 6.11
CA GLN A 131 -4.86 13.88 5.68
C GLN A 131 -4.87 15.22 6.44
N THR A 132 -3.69 15.73 6.78
CA THR A 132 -3.52 16.98 7.53
C THR A 132 -3.72 18.23 6.67
N ALA A 133 -3.60 18.10 5.35
CA ALA A 133 -3.72 19.18 4.39
C ALA A 133 -4.67 18.78 3.24
N PRO A 134 -5.94 19.20 3.26
CA PRO A 134 -6.86 18.99 2.14
C PRO A 134 -6.34 19.61 0.85
N VAL A 135 -6.37 18.84 -0.23
CA VAL A 135 -5.96 19.28 -1.57
C VAL A 135 -7.17 19.32 -2.49
N HIS A 136 -7.43 20.48 -3.08
CA HIS A 136 -8.48 20.68 -4.06
C HIS A 136 -7.85 20.84 -5.45
N ILE A 137 -8.29 20.03 -6.40
CA ILE A 137 -7.79 20.08 -7.78
C ILE A 137 -8.96 20.36 -8.72
N THR A 138 -8.80 21.40 -9.52
CA THR A 138 -9.75 21.74 -10.59
C THR A 138 -9.05 21.62 -11.94
N ALA A 139 -9.63 20.83 -12.84
CA ALA A 139 -9.16 20.69 -14.21
C ALA A 139 -10.02 21.55 -15.14
N SER A 140 -9.40 22.34 -16.00
CA SER A 140 -10.07 23.18 -17.00
C SER A 140 -9.50 22.94 -18.40
N PRO A 141 -10.36 22.82 -19.44
CA PRO A 141 -9.90 22.81 -20.82
C PRO A 141 -9.49 24.23 -21.32
N ILE A 142 -9.82 25.27 -20.56
CA ILE A 142 -9.44 26.66 -20.85
C ILE A 142 -8.12 26.89 -20.11
N THR A 143 -7.07 27.21 -20.87
CA THR A 143 -5.74 27.48 -20.32
C THR A 143 -5.36 28.95 -20.53
N ASN A 144 -4.38 29.44 -19.76
CA ASN A 144 -3.80 30.77 -19.94
C ASN A 144 -2.93 30.86 -21.21
N ILE A 145 -2.64 29.73 -21.88
CA ILE A 145 -1.73 29.62 -23.00
C ILE A 145 -2.50 29.47 -24.32
N ASP A 146 -3.59 28.71 -24.33
CA ASP A 146 -4.36 28.48 -25.53
C ASP A 146 -5.86 28.21 -25.22
N TYR A 147 -6.75 28.70 -26.11
CA TYR A 147 -8.19 28.46 -26.02
C TYR A 147 -8.67 27.29 -26.89
N MET A 148 -7.76 26.54 -27.50
CA MET A 148 -8.06 25.53 -28.52
C MET A 148 -8.20 24.10 -27.98
N ALA A 149 -8.30 23.92 -26.67
CA ALA A 149 -8.46 22.61 -26.01
C ALA A 149 -7.35 21.58 -26.30
N ALA A 150 -6.18 22.02 -26.79
CA ALA A 150 -5.01 21.15 -26.97
C ALA A 150 -4.29 20.88 -25.65
N HIS A 151 -4.51 21.69 -24.62
CA HIS A 151 -3.94 21.57 -23.29
C HIS A 151 -5.04 21.61 -22.23
N GLN A 152 -4.73 21.11 -21.07
CA GLN A 152 -5.54 21.23 -19.86
C GLN A 152 -4.74 22.00 -18.81
N GLN A 153 -5.42 22.84 -18.06
CA GLN A 153 -4.85 23.54 -16.90
C GLN A 153 -5.37 22.86 -15.64
N LEU A 154 -4.46 22.58 -14.71
CA LEU A 154 -4.78 22.16 -13.36
C LEU A 154 -4.57 23.35 -12.42
N GLU A 155 -5.57 23.65 -11.63
CA GLU A 155 -5.46 24.56 -10.49
C GLU A 155 -5.50 23.73 -9.22
N ILE A 156 -4.46 23.88 -8.41
CA ILE A 156 -4.29 23.10 -7.18
C ILE A 156 -4.31 24.09 -6.02
N ALA A 157 -5.25 23.91 -5.10
CA ALA A 157 -5.32 24.65 -3.85
C ALA A 157 -5.10 23.68 -2.68
N ILE A 158 -4.15 24.01 -1.81
CA ILE A 158 -3.82 23.23 -0.62
C ILE A 158 -4.25 24.06 0.59
N ASP A 159 -5.09 23.46 1.44
CA ASP A 159 -5.45 24.05 2.72
C ASP A 159 -4.42 23.66 3.77
N THR A 160 -3.68 24.66 4.26
CA THR A 160 -2.59 24.47 5.20
C THR A 160 -2.96 24.80 6.65
N GLU A 161 -4.25 25.07 6.96
CA GLU A 161 -4.67 25.42 8.33
C GLU A 161 -4.37 24.28 9.33
N GLY A 162 -4.35 23.02 8.87
CA GLY A 162 -4.05 21.83 9.70
C GLY A 162 -2.59 21.36 9.66
N ALA A 163 -1.75 21.96 8.80
CA ALA A 163 -0.36 21.57 8.58
C ALA A 163 0.59 22.69 9.03
N MET A 164 1.69 22.32 9.71
CA MET A 164 2.76 23.24 10.02
C MET A 164 3.64 23.44 8.78
N VAL A 165 3.28 24.41 7.94
CA VAL A 165 4.06 24.80 6.76
C VAL A 165 4.82 26.07 7.09
N GLU A 166 6.15 25.97 7.26
CA GLU A 166 7.01 27.13 7.54
C GLU A 166 7.46 27.83 6.25
N ASP A 167 7.78 27.07 5.21
CA ASP A 167 8.18 27.58 3.90
C ASP A 167 7.36 26.90 2.78
N PRO A 168 6.27 27.56 2.27
CA PRO A 168 5.42 27.01 1.23
C PRO A 168 6.11 26.63 -0.08
N PHE A 169 7.33 27.12 -0.31
CA PHE A 169 8.10 26.80 -1.53
C PHE A 169 8.99 25.55 -1.40
N ASN A 170 9.26 25.11 -0.17
CA ASN A 170 10.11 23.94 0.10
C ASN A 170 9.39 22.82 0.84
N ASP A 171 8.29 23.13 1.53
CA ASP A 171 7.56 22.18 2.39
C ASP A 171 6.31 21.58 1.71
N LEU A 172 5.94 22.09 0.50
CA LEU A 172 4.79 21.65 -0.29
C LEU A 172 5.17 21.08 -1.66
#